data_74e716382678f33957ac323a921ae7d9
#
_entry.id   74e716382678f33957ac323a921ae7d9
#
_cell.length_a   1.000
_cell.length_b   1.000
_cell.length_c   1.000
_cell.angle_alpha   90.00
_cell.angle_beta   90.00
_cell.angle_gamma   90.00
#
_symmetry.space_group_name_H-M   'P 1'
#
loop_
_entity.id
_entity.type
_entity.pdbx_description
1 polymer ?
#
loop_
_entity_poly.entity_id
_entity_poly.type
_entity_poly.pdbx_seq_one_letter_code
_entity_poly.pdbx_strand_id
1 'polypeptide(L)'
;IIADPNTRVVVLSASAGVTNLLVALANGVEAEERAKLIGEVRQIQENILNELQDDSRVRPIIEKYLENITALSEAASLATSKALTDEIISQGEMMSTQIFIEVLRELQTTATWVDVRTLVATNDNFGKAAPDDAQTQTNCDNLLKPLIDRGELVITQGFIGREPGGKTTTLGRGGSDYSAALLAE
;
A
#
# COMPACT_ATOMS: atom_id res chain seq x y z
N ILE A 1 9.44 9.71 -13.85
CA ILE A 1 9.00 10.34 -12.59
C ILE A 1 10.00 11.41 -12.16
N ILE A 2 11.25 11.04 -11.89
CA ILE A 2 12.27 12.00 -11.41
C ILE A 2 12.65 13.04 -12.49
N ALA A 3 12.53 12.68 -13.76
CA ALA A 3 12.87 13.57 -14.89
C ALA A 3 11.81 14.64 -15.18
N ASP A 4 10.59 14.49 -14.66
CA ASP A 4 9.53 15.49 -14.83
C ASP A 4 9.39 16.36 -13.58
N PRO A 5 9.84 17.63 -13.63
CA PRO A 5 9.79 18.54 -12.49
C PRO A 5 8.35 18.94 -12.10
N ASN A 6 7.36 18.60 -12.93
CA ASN A 6 5.95 18.90 -12.63
C ASN A 6 5.26 17.76 -11.88
N THR A 7 5.87 16.58 -11.77
CA THR A 7 5.30 15.48 -10.98
C THR A 7 5.17 15.88 -9.52
N ARG A 8 3.98 15.77 -8.96
CA ARG A 8 3.68 16.12 -7.56
C ARG A 8 3.22 14.93 -6.74
N VAL A 9 2.50 14.00 -7.35
CA VAL A 9 1.98 12.79 -6.68
C VAL A 9 2.34 11.57 -7.49
N VAL A 10 2.88 10.56 -6.82
CA VAL A 10 3.18 9.25 -7.40
C VAL A 10 2.38 8.20 -6.65
N VAL A 11 1.53 7.51 -7.36
CA VAL A 11 0.69 6.42 -6.84
C VAL A 11 1.30 5.09 -7.28
N LEU A 12 1.58 4.22 -6.32
CA LEU A 12 2.25 2.94 -6.57
C LEU A 12 1.37 1.75 -6.18
N SER A 13 1.50 0.68 -6.97
CA SER A 13 0.99 -0.65 -6.66
C SER A 13 2.00 -1.47 -5.85
N ALA A 14 1.57 -2.64 -5.36
CA ALA A 14 2.47 -3.63 -4.76
C ALA A 14 3.58 -4.08 -5.74
N SER A 15 4.67 -4.57 -5.20
CA SER A 15 5.74 -5.20 -5.98
C SER A 15 5.20 -6.38 -6.79
N ALA A 16 5.77 -6.61 -7.98
CA ALA A 16 5.29 -7.64 -8.90
C ALA A 16 5.19 -9.01 -8.24
N GLY A 17 4.05 -9.66 -8.36
CA GLY A 17 3.76 -10.98 -7.79
C GLY A 17 3.25 -10.97 -6.35
N VAL A 18 3.50 -9.92 -5.57
CA VAL A 18 3.14 -9.87 -4.13
C VAL A 18 1.63 -9.94 -3.92
N THR A 19 0.84 -9.20 -4.69
CA THR A 19 -0.63 -9.20 -4.55
C THR A 19 -1.22 -10.61 -4.65
N ASN A 20 -0.75 -11.43 -5.61
CA ASN A 20 -1.25 -12.80 -5.78
C ASN A 20 -0.93 -13.69 -4.56
N LEU A 21 0.26 -13.55 -3.99
CA LEU A 21 0.68 -14.26 -2.78
C LEU A 21 -0.18 -13.86 -1.56
N LEU A 22 -0.45 -12.56 -1.41
CA LEU A 22 -1.29 -12.05 -0.35
C LEU A 22 -2.76 -12.50 -0.49
N VAL A 23 -3.30 -12.55 -1.71
CA VAL A 23 -4.62 -13.11 -1.99
C VAL A 23 -4.67 -14.59 -1.59
N ALA A 24 -3.65 -15.38 -1.92
CA ALA A 24 -3.56 -16.78 -1.51
C ALA A 24 -3.55 -16.92 0.02
N LEU A 25 -2.76 -16.10 0.72
CA LEU A 25 -2.72 -16.06 2.19
C LEU A 25 -4.09 -15.71 2.82
N ALA A 26 -4.81 -14.77 2.22
CA ALA A 26 -6.12 -14.32 2.68
C ALA A 26 -7.22 -15.39 2.56
N ASN A 27 -6.99 -16.44 1.75
CA ASN A 27 -7.91 -17.57 1.62
C ASN A 27 -7.84 -18.56 2.80
N GLY A 28 -6.97 -18.36 3.78
CA GLY A 28 -6.90 -19.20 4.97
C GLY A 28 -6.23 -20.54 4.74
N VAL A 29 -5.02 -20.52 4.18
CA VAL A 29 -4.23 -21.73 3.87
C VAL A 29 -3.63 -22.40 5.12
N GLU A 30 -3.31 -23.68 5.03
CA GLU A 30 -2.66 -24.45 6.09
C GLU A 30 -1.27 -23.92 6.43
N ALA A 31 -0.77 -24.26 7.63
CA ALA A 31 0.44 -23.68 8.20
C ALA A 31 1.69 -23.83 7.32
N GLU A 32 1.88 -24.97 6.69
CA GLU A 32 3.03 -25.22 5.81
C GLU A 32 2.98 -24.35 4.54
N GLU A 33 1.83 -24.29 3.86
CA GLU A 33 1.64 -23.47 2.68
C GLU A 33 1.71 -21.97 3.06
N ARG A 34 1.17 -21.57 4.20
CA ARG A 34 1.27 -20.20 4.72
C ARG A 34 2.72 -19.79 4.90
N ALA A 35 3.53 -20.62 5.56
CA ALA A 35 4.96 -20.35 5.76
C ALA A 35 5.71 -20.20 4.44
N LYS A 36 5.40 -21.04 3.45
CA LYS A 36 5.95 -20.97 2.11
C LYS A 36 5.59 -19.66 1.40
N LEU A 37 4.30 -19.29 1.37
CA LEU A 37 3.83 -18.08 0.73
C LEU A 37 4.43 -16.81 1.38
N ILE A 38 4.52 -16.77 2.71
CA ILE A 38 5.17 -15.67 3.44
C ILE A 38 6.66 -15.60 3.06
N GLY A 39 7.32 -16.77 2.96
CA GLY A 39 8.71 -16.86 2.50
C GLY A 39 8.91 -16.31 1.09
N GLU A 40 7.97 -16.55 0.18
CA GLU A 40 8.00 -16.00 -1.18
C GLU A 40 7.80 -14.48 -1.19
N VAL A 41 6.86 -13.94 -0.39
CA VAL A 41 6.70 -12.49 -0.22
C VAL A 41 8.00 -11.88 0.32
N ARG A 42 8.57 -12.48 1.37
CA ARG A 42 9.85 -12.05 1.96
C ARG A 42 10.95 -12.02 0.91
N GLN A 43 11.10 -13.09 0.13
CA GLN A 43 12.14 -13.18 -0.90
C GLN A 43 12.04 -12.08 -1.95
N ILE A 44 10.81 -11.73 -2.38
CA ILE A 44 10.60 -10.62 -3.32
C ILE A 44 11.08 -9.31 -2.71
N GLN A 45 10.73 -9.02 -1.44
CA GLN A 45 11.16 -7.80 -0.77
C GLN A 45 12.68 -7.78 -0.54
N GLU A 46 13.27 -8.90 -0.09
CA GLU A 46 14.71 -9.03 0.11
C GLU A 46 15.50 -8.77 -1.18
N ASN A 47 15.03 -9.29 -2.31
CA ASN A 47 15.68 -9.06 -3.60
C ASN A 47 15.73 -7.57 -3.94
N ILE A 48 14.70 -6.80 -3.59
CA ILE A 48 14.67 -5.35 -3.83
C ILE A 48 15.55 -4.62 -2.81
N LEU A 49 15.44 -4.98 -1.52
CA LEU A 49 16.21 -4.35 -0.46
C LEU A 49 17.72 -4.53 -0.65
N ASN A 50 18.14 -5.69 -1.14
CA ASN A 50 19.55 -5.99 -1.39
C ASN A 50 20.18 -5.18 -2.54
N GLU A 51 19.36 -4.54 -3.38
CA GLU A 51 19.84 -3.60 -4.42
C GLU A 51 20.05 -2.18 -3.88
N LEU A 52 19.58 -1.87 -2.66
CA LEU A 52 19.80 -0.58 -2.00
C LEU A 52 21.24 -0.49 -1.46
N GLN A 53 21.80 0.70 -1.45
CA GLN A 53 23.12 0.96 -0.84
C GLN A 53 23.05 0.91 0.68
N ASP A 54 21.93 1.39 1.26
CA ASP A 54 21.66 1.36 2.70
C ASP A 54 20.16 1.11 2.96
N ASP A 55 19.82 -0.10 3.35
CA ASP A 55 18.45 -0.49 3.68
C ASP A 55 18.12 -0.42 5.19
N SER A 56 19.06 0.04 6.00
CA SER A 56 18.96 0.01 7.47
C SER A 56 17.72 0.69 8.03
N ARG A 57 17.17 1.68 7.32
CA ARG A 57 15.96 2.41 7.73
C ARG A 57 14.68 1.69 7.30
N VAL A 58 14.65 1.17 6.07
CA VAL A 58 13.43 0.58 5.49
C VAL A 58 13.28 -0.88 5.89
N ARG A 59 14.36 -1.64 6.05
CA ARG A 59 14.33 -3.06 6.42
C ARG A 59 13.49 -3.33 7.67
N PRO A 60 13.65 -2.62 8.81
CA PRO A 60 12.80 -2.83 9.99
C PRO A 60 11.31 -2.54 9.73
N ILE A 61 11.00 -1.61 8.82
CA ILE A 61 9.63 -1.29 8.44
C ILE A 61 9.03 -2.46 7.65
N ILE A 62 9.78 -3.01 6.68
CA ILE A 62 9.33 -4.16 5.89
C ILE A 62 9.15 -5.40 6.77
N GLU A 63 10.08 -5.66 7.72
CA GLU A 63 9.92 -6.75 8.68
C GLU A 63 8.63 -6.64 9.47
N LYS A 64 8.27 -5.45 9.92
CA LYS A 64 7.02 -5.24 10.63
C LYS A 64 5.78 -5.53 9.77
N TYR A 65 5.80 -5.20 8.48
CA TYR A 65 4.72 -5.59 7.56
C TYR A 65 4.66 -7.11 7.37
N LEU A 66 5.79 -7.79 7.28
CA LEU A 66 5.84 -9.26 7.19
C LEU A 66 5.33 -9.94 8.46
N GLU A 67 5.63 -9.39 9.64
CA GLU A 67 5.05 -9.84 10.91
C GLU A 67 3.52 -9.65 10.93
N ASN A 68 3.02 -8.51 10.45
CA ASN A 68 1.59 -8.26 10.33
C ASN A 68 0.92 -9.25 9.36
N ILE A 69 1.51 -9.50 8.19
CA ILE A 69 1.03 -10.50 7.22
C ILE A 69 0.95 -11.88 7.89
N THR A 70 1.96 -12.25 8.67
CA THR A 70 1.97 -13.53 9.39
C THR A 70 0.79 -13.63 10.35
N ALA A 71 0.62 -12.64 11.23
CA ALA A 71 -0.48 -12.63 12.20
C ALA A 71 -1.87 -12.61 11.54
N LEU A 72 -2.05 -11.78 10.50
CA LEU A 72 -3.32 -11.68 9.77
C LEU A 72 -3.65 -12.97 9.00
N SER A 73 -2.65 -13.63 8.39
CA SER A 73 -2.84 -14.90 7.68
C SER A 73 -3.09 -16.07 8.62
N GLU A 74 -2.56 -16.03 9.86
CA GLU A 74 -2.95 -16.96 10.92
C GLU A 74 -4.42 -16.78 11.30
N ALA A 75 -4.87 -15.54 11.47
CA ALA A 75 -6.27 -15.26 11.72
C ALA A 75 -7.18 -15.74 10.56
N ALA A 76 -6.74 -15.53 9.30
CA ALA A 76 -7.47 -15.98 8.12
C ALA A 76 -7.58 -17.52 8.05
N SER A 77 -6.60 -18.27 8.56
CA SER A 77 -6.68 -19.74 8.63
C SER A 77 -7.74 -20.25 9.61
N LEU A 78 -8.15 -19.44 10.58
CA LEU A 78 -9.21 -19.75 11.52
C LEU A 78 -10.58 -19.30 11.01
N ALA A 79 -10.65 -18.10 10.44
CA ALA A 79 -11.88 -17.55 9.86
C ALA A 79 -11.54 -16.45 8.84
N THR A 80 -12.01 -16.61 7.61
CA THR A 80 -11.86 -15.60 6.56
C THR A 80 -12.98 -14.56 6.62
N SER A 81 -12.66 -13.34 6.22
CA SER A 81 -13.65 -12.29 5.95
C SER A 81 -13.13 -11.36 4.87
N LYS A 82 -14.02 -10.67 4.15
CA LYS A 82 -13.60 -9.69 3.13
C LYS A 82 -12.77 -8.55 3.72
N ALA A 83 -13.11 -8.09 4.92
CA ALA A 83 -12.35 -7.06 5.61
C ALA A 83 -10.92 -7.53 5.96
N LEU A 84 -10.77 -8.78 6.42
CA LEU A 84 -9.45 -9.37 6.69
C LEU A 84 -8.65 -9.56 5.40
N THR A 85 -9.33 -9.96 4.32
CA THR A 85 -8.73 -10.06 2.99
C THR A 85 -8.16 -8.73 2.52
N ASP A 86 -8.94 -7.65 2.60
CA ASP A 86 -8.51 -6.31 2.23
C ASP A 86 -7.31 -5.84 3.06
N GLU A 87 -7.31 -6.10 4.37
CA GLU A 87 -6.19 -5.74 5.24
C GLU A 87 -4.91 -6.50 4.86
N ILE A 88 -4.99 -7.81 4.58
CA ILE A 88 -3.83 -8.61 4.15
C ILE A 88 -3.28 -8.10 2.82
N ILE A 89 -4.15 -7.89 1.83
CA ILE A 89 -3.74 -7.49 0.48
C ILE A 89 -3.09 -6.11 0.51
N SER A 90 -3.61 -5.18 1.31
CA SER A 90 -3.09 -3.81 1.42
C SER A 90 -1.63 -3.73 1.84
N GLN A 91 -1.11 -4.74 2.54
CA GLN A 91 0.28 -4.76 3.00
C GLN A 91 1.28 -4.70 1.82
N GLY A 92 0.87 -5.17 0.64
CA GLY A 92 1.69 -5.13 -0.56
C GLY A 92 2.00 -3.70 -1.02
N GLU A 93 0.98 -2.87 -1.12
CA GLU A 93 1.10 -1.45 -1.49
C GLU A 93 1.83 -0.65 -0.40
N MET A 94 1.61 -0.99 0.87
CA MET A 94 2.32 -0.36 1.98
C MET A 94 3.81 -0.62 1.89
N MET A 95 4.25 -1.88 1.66
CA MET A 95 5.66 -2.23 1.53
C MET A 95 6.32 -1.56 0.33
N SER A 96 5.72 -1.62 -0.86
CA SER A 96 6.30 -1.07 -2.08
C SER A 96 6.57 0.42 -1.99
N THR A 97 5.66 1.19 -1.40
CA THR A 97 5.81 2.63 -1.25
C THR A 97 6.88 3.01 -0.22
N GLN A 98 7.06 2.24 0.84
CA GLN A 98 8.13 2.44 1.81
C GLN A 98 9.51 2.20 1.18
N ILE A 99 9.66 1.14 0.40
CA ILE A 99 10.90 0.87 -0.33
C ILE A 99 11.17 1.99 -1.35
N PHE A 100 10.15 2.43 -2.07
CA PHE A 100 10.33 3.48 -3.08
C PHE A 100 10.79 4.82 -2.48
N ILE A 101 10.32 5.18 -1.29
CA ILE A 101 10.83 6.34 -0.55
C ILE A 101 12.33 6.21 -0.29
N GLU A 102 12.82 5.01 0.05
CA GLU A 102 14.25 4.80 0.29
C GLU A 102 15.06 4.91 -1.01
N VAL A 103 14.54 4.36 -2.11
CA VAL A 103 15.13 4.53 -3.45
C VAL A 103 15.27 6.02 -3.81
N LEU A 104 14.23 6.82 -3.58
CA LEU A 104 14.28 8.26 -3.85
C LEU A 104 15.32 8.97 -2.97
N ARG A 105 15.44 8.55 -1.72
CA ARG A 105 16.45 9.11 -0.80
C ARG A 105 17.87 8.83 -1.30
N GLU A 106 18.17 7.61 -1.74
CA GLU A 106 19.46 7.28 -2.34
C GLU A 106 19.77 8.10 -3.60
N LEU A 107 18.72 8.41 -4.37
CA LEU A 107 18.81 9.30 -5.54
C LEU A 107 18.82 10.80 -5.17
N GLN A 108 18.96 11.12 -3.87
CA GLN A 108 18.96 12.49 -3.35
C GLN A 108 17.68 13.28 -3.72
N THR A 109 16.58 12.59 -3.91
CA THR A 109 15.27 13.17 -4.22
C THR A 109 14.43 13.20 -2.96
N THR A 110 14.08 14.40 -2.49
CA THR A 110 13.19 14.58 -1.33
C THR A 110 11.76 14.26 -1.72
N ALA A 111 11.13 13.37 -0.96
CA ALA A 111 9.73 13.02 -1.13
C ALA A 111 9.06 12.76 0.22
N THR A 112 7.75 13.02 0.28
CA THR A 112 6.91 12.80 1.46
C THR A 112 6.03 11.58 1.24
N TRP A 113 6.11 10.60 2.14
CA TRP A 113 5.22 9.45 2.12
C TRP A 113 3.89 9.78 2.81
N VAL A 114 2.78 9.47 2.16
CA VAL A 114 1.43 9.69 2.69
C VAL A 114 0.65 8.38 2.60
N ASP A 115 0.04 7.96 3.71
CA ASP A 115 -0.88 6.84 3.74
C ASP A 115 -2.18 7.20 3.00
N VAL A 116 -2.44 6.59 1.86
CA VAL A 116 -3.62 6.88 1.05
C VAL A 116 -4.94 6.67 1.78
N ARG A 117 -4.95 5.82 2.82
CA ARG A 117 -6.13 5.59 3.65
C ARG A 117 -6.53 6.82 4.48
N THR A 118 -5.66 7.81 4.58
CA THR A 118 -6.00 9.13 5.15
C THR A 118 -6.63 10.07 4.12
N LEU A 119 -6.50 9.75 2.85
CA LEU A 119 -7.02 10.54 1.72
C LEU A 119 -8.30 9.92 1.15
N VAL A 120 -8.23 8.67 0.72
CA VAL A 120 -9.33 7.99 0.03
C VAL A 120 -10.29 7.37 1.05
N ALA A 121 -11.42 8.04 1.23
CA ALA A 121 -12.57 7.53 1.97
C ALA A 121 -13.42 6.62 1.08
N THR A 122 -13.97 5.53 1.63
CA THR A 122 -14.78 4.56 0.90
C THR A 122 -15.99 4.11 1.70
N ASN A 123 -16.91 3.42 1.05
CA ASN A 123 -17.90 2.59 1.75
C ASN A 123 -17.27 1.29 2.26
N ASP A 124 -18.05 0.46 2.95
CA ASP A 124 -17.66 -0.81 3.57
C ASP A 124 -17.86 -2.04 2.67
N ASN A 125 -17.98 -1.83 1.35
CA ASN A 125 -18.09 -2.93 0.40
C ASN A 125 -16.70 -3.56 0.12
N PHE A 126 -16.15 -4.25 1.12
CA PHE A 126 -14.83 -4.85 1.09
C PHE A 126 -14.60 -5.70 -0.18
N GLY A 127 -13.41 -5.60 -0.76
CA GLY A 127 -12.99 -6.23 -2.01
C GLY A 127 -13.38 -5.46 -3.28
N LYS A 128 -14.31 -4.52 -3.18
CA LYS A 128 -14.76 -3.64 -4.27
C LYS A 128 -15.43 -2.39 -3.69
N ALA A 129 -14.71 -1.69 -2.82
CA ALA A 129 -15.25 -0.50 -2.19
C ALA A 129 -15.41 0.66 -3.20
N ALA A 130 -16.47 1.43 -3.03
CA ALA A 130 -16.69 2.64 -3.80
C ALA A 130 -16.17 3.84 -3.00
N PRO A 131 -15.38 4.75 -3.62
CA PRO A 131 -14.97 6.00 -3.00
C PRO A 131 -16.17 6.87 -2.60
N ASP A 132 -15.99 7.60 -1.51
CA ASP A 132 -16.79 8.75 -1.14
C ASP A 132 -16.06 9.99 -1.66
N ASP A 133 -16.47 10.49 -2.81
CA ASP A 133 -15.80 11.59 -3.52
C ASP A 133 -15.76 12.86 -2.65
N ALA A 134 -16.86 13.19 -1.98
CA ALA A 134 -16.96 14.39 -1.16
C ALA A 134 -16.00 14.34 0.07
N GLN A 135 -15.95 13.20 0.74
CA GLN A 135 -15.03 13.03 1.87
C GLN A 135 -13.59 12.94 1.40
N THR A 136 -13.33 12.26 0.27
CA THR A 136 -11.99 12.17 -0.33
C THR A 136 -11.48 13.55 -0.73
N GLN A 137 -12.31 14.36 -1.39
CA GLN A 137 -11.96 15.75 -1.73
C GLN A 137 -11.61 16.56 -0.47
N THR A 138 -12.43 16.48 0.57
CA THR A 138 -12.17 17.16 1.85
C THR A 138 -10.84 16.74 2.45
N ASN A 139 -10.53 15.45 2.44
CA ASN A 139 -9.26 14.93 2.95
C ASN A 139 -8.08 15.43 2.11
N CYS A 140 -8.20 15.41 0.78
CA CYS A 140 -7.17 15.90 -0.14
C CYS A 140 -6.91 17.39 0.04
N ASP A 141 -7.95 18.21 0.17
CA ASP A 141 -7.81 19.65 0.43
C ASP A 141 -7.06 19.94 1.75
N ASN A 142 -7.30 19.13 2.77
CA ASN A 142 -6.71 19.31 4.08
C ASN A 142 -5.29 18.73 4.22
N LEU A 143 -5.00 17.61 3.57
CA LEU A 143 -3.79 16.84 3.82
C LEU A 143 -2.83 16.81 2.61
N LEU A 144 -3.35 16.64 1.39
CA LEU A 144 -2.54 16.48 0.19
C LEU A 144 -2.20 17.84 -0.44
N LYS A 145 -3.20 18.68 -0.64
CA LYS A 145 -3.03 19.98 -1.28
C LYS A 145 -1.96 20.87 -0.61
N PRO A 146 -1.88 20.99 0.72
CA PRO A 146 -0.82 21.76 1.36
C PRO A 146 0.60 21.27 1.06
N LEU A 147 0.79 19.94 0.85
CA LEU A 147 2.07 19.37 0.44
C LEU A 147 2.42 19.77 -0.99
N ILE A 148 1.44 19.64 -1.89
CA ILE A 148 1.58 20.01 -3.30
C ILE A 148 1.86 21.51 -3.45
N ASP A 149 1.15 22.36 -2.72
CA ASP A 149 1.32 23.82 -2.76
C ASP A 149 2.72 24.26 -2.29
N ARG A 150 3.38 23.47 -1.41
CA ARG A 150 4.77 23.65 -1.03
C ARG A 150 5.78 23.09 -2.03
N GLY A 151 5.29 22.46 -3.11
CA GLY A 151 6.13 21.86 -4.13
C GLY A 151 6.71 20.49 -3.76
N GLU A 152 6.15 19.83 -2.73
CA GLU A 152 6.61 18.50 -2.30
C GLU A 152 6.23 17.43 -3.32
N LEU A 153 7.10 16.44 -3.50
CA LEU A 153 6.80 15.20 -4.18
C LEU A 153 6.17 14.23 -3.17
N VAL A 154 4.94 13.82 -3.43
CA VAL A 154 4.21 12.89 -2.55
C VAL A 154 4.20 11.50 -3.14
N ILE A 155 4.55 10.50 -2.33
CA ILE A 155 4.48 9.08 -2.66
C ILE A 155 3.36 8.45 -1.83
N THR A 156 2.44 7.77 -2.49
CA THR A 156 1.30 7.14 -1.85
C THR A 156 0.91 5.82 -2.53
N GLN A 157 0.02 5.07 -1.89
CA GLN A 157 -0.46 3.79 -2.37
C GLN A 157 -1.62 3.98 -3.34
N GLY A 158 -1.72 3.11 -4.33
CA GLY A 158 -2.95 2.90 -5.08
C GLY A 158 -3.82 1.79 -4.49
N PHE A 159 -4.97 1.53 -5.07
CA PHE A 159 -5.81 0.35 -4.83
C PHE A 159 -6.55 0.31 -3.49
N ILE A 160 -6.10 1.00 -2.46
CA ILE A 160 -6.64 0.92 -1.09
C ILE A 160 -7.26 2.24 -0.63
N GLY A 161 -8.17 2.15 0.32
CA GLY A 161 -8.83 3.26 0.99
C GLY A 161 -9.24 2.86 2.42
N ARG A 162 -10.13 3.62 3.01
CA ARG A 162 -10.60 3.41 4.38
C ARG A 162 -12.09 3.68 4.50
N GLU A 163 -12.84 2.73 5.10
CA GLU A 163 -14.24 2.93 5.41
C GLU A 163 -14.42 3.70 6.75
N PRO A 164 -15.65 4.23 7.05
CA PRO A 164 -15.87 5.10 8.20
C PRO A 164 -15.54 4.48 9.57
N GLY A 165 -15.60 3.16 9.71
CA GLY A 165 -15.24 2.44 10.95
C GLY A 165 -13.73 2.29 11.13
N GLY A 166 -12.91 2.74 10.17
CA GLY A 166 -11.46 2.75 10.24
C GLY A 166 -10.76 1.53 9.67
N LYS A 167 -11.49 0.60 9.03
CA LYS A 167 -10.89 -0.57 8.37
C LYS A 167 -10.41 -0.25 6.97
N THR A 168 -9.32 -0.90 6.58
CA THR A 168 -8.79 -0.83 5.23
C THR A 168 -9.74 -1.49 4.24
N THR A 169 -9.92 -0.86 3.07
CA THR A 169 -10.73 -1.36 1.96
C THR A 169 -9.88 -1.44 0.70
N THR A 170 -10.30 -2.28 -0.26
CA THR A 170 -9.72 -2.32 -1.61
C THR A 170 -10.73 -1.90 -2.65
N LEU A 171 -10.27 -1.20 -3.69
CA LEU A 171 -11.12 -0.63 -4.76
C LEU A 171 -11.43 -1.65 -5.88
N GLY A 172 -10.91 -2.86 -5.77
CA GLY A 172 -11.07 -3.89 -6.78
C GLY A 172 -10.13 -3.73 -7.99
N ARG A 173 -10.37 -4.48 -9.05
CA ARG A 173 -9.48 -4.55 -10.22
C ARG A 173 -9.32 -3.17 -10.88
N GLY A 174 -8.07 -2.80 -11.20
CA GLY A 174 -7.73 -1.47 -11.74
C GLY A 174 -7.70 -0.35 -10.69
N GLY A 175 -7.76 -0.70 -9.39
CA GLY A 175 -7.85 0.24 -8.30
C GLY A 175 -6.69 1.23 -8.19
N SER A 176 -5.46 0.87 -8.62
CA SER A 176 -4.31 1.79 -8.59
C SER A 176 -4.46 2.92 -9.62
N ASP A 177 -4.89 2.60 -10.85
CA ASP A 177 -5.17 3.62 -11.86
C ASP A 177 -6.33 4.52 -11.44
N TYR A 178 -7.35 3.92 -10.82
CA TYR A 178 -8.48 4.65 -10.28
C TYR A 178 -8.07 5.56 -9.11
N SER A 179 -7.21 5.10 -8.21
CA SER A 179 -6.66 5.95 -7.14
C SER A 179 -5.89 7.13 -7.70
N ALA A 180 -5.08 6.92 -8.73
CA ALA A 180 -4.34 8.00 -9.37
C ALA A 180 -5.28 9.04 -10.00
N ALA A 181 -6.37 8.61 -10.63
CA ALA A 181 -7.39 9.50 -11.18
C ALA A 181 -8.10 10.31 -10.09
N LEU A 182 -8.52 9.66 -8.99
CA LEU A 182 -9.16 10.32 -7.84
C LEU A 182 -8.28 11.40 -7.18
N LEU A 183 -6.96 11.19 -7.15
CA LEU A 183 -6.03 12.14 -6.53
C LEU A 183 -5.58 13.25 -7.51
N ALA A 184 -5.93 13.15 -8.78
CA ALA A 184 -5.61 14.12 -9.83
C ALA A 184 -6.70 15.18 -10.04
N GLU A 185 -7.92 14.95 -9.54
CA GLU A 185 -9.07 15.86 -9.58
C GLU A 185 -8.99 16.92 -8.47
#